data_124da669bc53f072bc5b9f9cb0c9f56f
#
_entry.id   124da669bc53f072bc5b9f9cb0c9f56f
#
_cell.length_a   1.000
_cell.length_b   1.000
_cell.length_c   1.000
_cell.angle_alpha   90.00
_cell.angle_beta   90.00
_cell.angle_gamma   90.00
#
_symmetry.space_group_name_H-M   'P 1'
#
loop_
_entity.id
_entity.type
_entity.pdbx_description
1 polymer ?
#
loop_
_entity_poly.entity_id
_entity_poly.type
_entity_poly.pdbx_seq_one_letter_code
_entity_poly.pdbx_strand_id
1 'polypeptide(L)'
;LSLLGICEDHMLYLGYADTGMSKEKSFLMRLRSTPEQQNSPVSSCTYHPANKETVHSLHTETQAEYTSQNFLDDLVYAIRSCSPSLIAAPSIFDLHGDHYACAMYLYDALRIINHPIKVLSYLIHTENEDVWPNRKSDIFQPPKNLTTFHWIYVYGNKEAVSAKRNAISAFSSQSPSADNCFLYSFAKQNELFLLESIQ
;
A
#
# COMPACT_ATOMS: atom_id res chain seq x y z
N LEU A 1 -12.83 7.26 3.94
CA LEU A 1 -12.51 6.69 5.25
C LEU A 1 -13.68 6.73 6.21
N SER A 2 -14.47 7.80 6.21
CA SER A 2 -15.71 7.86 7.02
C SER A 2 -16.64 6.68 6.77
N LEU A 3 -16.70 6.14 5.54
CA LEU A 3 -17.45 4.93 5.19
C LEU A 3 -16.93 3.65 5.88
N LEU A 4 -15.68 3.67 6.35
CA LEU A 4 -15.04 2.57 7.08
C LEU A 4 -14.95 2.85 8.59
N GLY A 5 -15.54 3.95 9.06
CA GLY A 5 -15.46 4.36 10.46
C GLY A 5 -14.07 4.81 10.92
N ILE A 6 -13.17 5.15 9.97
CA ILE A 6 -11.81 5.63 10.28
C ILE A 6 -11.83 7.15 10.34
N CYS A 7 -11.38 7.72 11.46
CA CYS A 7 -11.21 9.16 11.63
C CYS A 7 -10.07 9.66 10.74
N GLU A 8 -10.22 10.86 10.17
CA GLU A 8 -9.18 11.49 9.36
C GLU A 8 -7.88 11.76 10.14
N ASP A 9 -7.96 11.96 11.43
CA ASP A 9 -6.79 12.17 12.30
C ASP A 9 -5.90 10.92 12.42
N HIS A 10 -6.41 9.76 11.98
CA HIS A 10 -5.62 8.52 11.89
C HIS A 10 -4.96 8.33 10.52
N MET A 11 -4.95 9.35 9.66
CA MET A 11 -4.32 9.29 8.37
C MET A 11 -3.01 10.06 8.34
N LEU A 12 -1.98 9.40 7.84
CA LEU A 12 -0.69 9.99 7.55
C LEU A 12 -0.45 9.97 6.03
N TYR A 13 -0.03 11.09 5.48
CA TYR A 13 0.24 11.24 4.05
C TYR A 13 1.76 11.31 3.82
N LEU A 14 2.32 10.35 3.10
CA LEU A 14 3.73 10.41 2.70
C LEU A 14 3.94 11.40 1.56
N GLY A 15 2.96 11.53 0.64
CA GLY A 15 2.98 12.55 -0.41
C GLY A 15 3.90 12.24 -1.59
N TYR A 16 4.29 10.99 -1.79
CA TYR A 16 5.11 10.55 -2.91
C TYR A 16 4.23 10.11 -4.09
N ALA A 17 4.77 10.21 -5.30
CA ALA A 17 4.03 9.92 -6.52
C ALA A 17 3.84 8.40 -6.73
N ASP A 18 2.65 8.03 -7.15
CA ASP A 18 2.33 6.73 -7.73
C ASP A 18 2.33 6.86 -9.26
N THR A 19 2.97 5.95 -9.96
CA THR A 19 3.12 6.02 -11.42
C THR A 19 2.44 4.90 -12.19
N GLY A 20 1.90 3.89 -11.53
CA GLY A 20 1.27 2.75 -12.20
C GLY A 20 2.21 1.94 -13.10
N MET A 21 3.53 2.02 -12.88
CA MET A 21 4.54 1.43 -13.75
C MET A 21 5.04 0.08 -13.21
N SER A 22 5.68 -0.69 -14.10
CA SER A 22 6.41 -1.91 -13.71
C SER A 22 7.55 -1.62 -12.72
N LYS A 23 8.06 -2.68 -12.08
CA LYS A 23 9.13 -2.56 -11.06
C LYS A 23 10.35 -1.75 -11.55
N GLU A 24 10.71 -1.89 -12.82
CA GLU A 24 11.90 -1.23 -13.39
C GLU A 24 11.70 0.26 -13.68
N LYS A 25 10.43 0.70 -13.79
CA LYS A 25 10.09 2.05 -14.28
C LYS A 25 9.32 2.88 -13.27
N SER A 26 8.87 2.28 -12.16
CA SER A 26 8.08 3.00 -11.16
C SER A 26 8.87 4.13 -10.50
N PHE A 27 8.15 5.14 -10.06
CA PHE A 27 8.76 6.29 -9.41
C PHE A 27 9.52 5.90 -8.14
N LEU A 28 8.89 5.13 -7.25
CA LEU A 28 9.51 4.74 -5.98
C LEU A 28 10.70 3.78 -6.17
N MET A 29 10.69 2.94 -7.22
CA MET A 29 11.87 2.11 -7.53
C MET A 29 13.04 2.95 -8.04
N ARG A 30 12.79 3.94 -8.89
CA ARG A 30 13.84 4.89 -9.30
C ARG A 30 14.37 5.66 -8.09
N LEU A 31 13.47 6.15 -7.24
CA LEU A 31 13.85 6.84 -6.02
C LEU A 31 14.77 5.97 -5.14
N ARG A 32 14.44 4.69 -5.00
CA ARG A 32 15.20 3.74 -4.18
C ARG A 32 16.56 3.39 -4.78
N SER A 33 16.68 3.37 -6.10
CA SER A 33 17.91 2.98 -6.79
C SER A 33 18.90 4.13 -7.04
N THR A 34 18.50 5.38 -6.74
CA THR A 34 19.27 6.58 -7.07
C THR A 34 19.39 7.45 -5.83
N PRO A 35 20.60 7.79 -5.37
CA PRO A 35 20.79 8.65 -4.19
C PRO A 35 20.39 10.10 -4.44
N GLU A 36 20.38 10.56 -5.70
CA GLU A 36 20.09 11.93 -6.07
C GLU A 36 18.57 12.20 -6.01
N GLN A 37 18.23 13.47 -5.84
CA GLN A 37 16.87 13.95 -5.93
C GLN A 37 16.20 13.56 -7.25
N GLN A 38 14.98 13.08 -7.19
CA GLN A 38 14.16 12.75 -8.34
C GLN A 38 13.03 13.77 -8.53
N ASN A 39 12.46 13.79 -9.73
CA ASN A 39 11.25 14.56 -10.02
C ASN A 39 10.14 13.61 -10.47
N SER A 40 8.93 13.85 -9.98
CA SER A 40 7.73 13.28 -10.56
C SER A 40 7.27 14.14 -11.76
N PRO A 41 6.33 13.67 -12.58
CA PRO A 41 5.78 14.47 -13.69
C PRO A 41 5.11 15.78 -13.25
N VAL A 42 4.75 15.92 -11.99
CA VAL A 42 3.95 17.05 -11.48
C VAL A 42 4.63 17.83 -10.36
N SER A 43 5.67 17.31 -9.74
CA SER A 43 6.34 17.94 -8.60
C SER A 43 7.77 17.47 -8.42
N SER A 44 8.59 18.29 -7.76
CA SER A 44 9.94 17.94 -7.27
C SER A 44 9.97 17.61 -5.78
N CYS A 45 8.87 17.78 -5.07
CA CYS A 45 8.73 17.53 -3.64
C CYS A 45 7.39 16.87 -3.32
N THR A 46 7.27 16.37 -2.09
CA THR A 46 6.06 15.74 -1.57
C THR A 46 4.86 16.69 -1.66
N TYR A 47 3.68 16.14 -1.89
CA TYR A 47 2.43 16.87 -1.94
C TYR A 47 1.40 16.28 -0.96
N HIS A 48 0.42 17.06 -0.60
CA HIS A 48 -0.64 16.69 0.34
C HIS A 48 -2.00 17.17 -0.17
N PRO A 49 -3.10 16.53 0.25
CA PRO A 49 -4.45 17.07 0.06
C PRO A 49 -4.58 18.44 0.71
N ALA A 50 -5.51 19.25 0.22
CA ALA A 50 -5.78 20.56 0.81
C ALA A 50 -6.04 20.45 2.32
N ASN A 51 -5.41 21.31 3.11
CA ASN A 51 -5.51 21.37 4.58
C ASN A 51 -4.96 20.11 5.32
N LYS A 52 -4.07 19.37 4.71
CA LYS A 52 -3.36 18.22 5.36
C LYS A 52 -1.85 18.42 5.22
N GLU A 53 -1.11 17.87 6.15
CA GLU A 53 0.36 17.88 6.13
C GLU A 53 0.89 16.51 5.70
N THR A 54 2.08 16.49 5.10
CA THR A 54 2.81 15.24 4.86
C THR A 54 3.48 14.79 6.14
N VAL A 55 3.82 13.50 6.23
CA VAL A 55 4.64 12.98 7.34
C VAL A 55 5.92 13.78 7.48
N HIS A 56 6.57 14.15 6.37
CA HIS A 56 7.79 14.94 6.40
C HIS A 56 7.60 16.30 7.09
N SER A 57 6.55 17.05 6.69
CA SER A 57 6.28 18.35 7.30
C SER A 57 5.89 18.26 8.78
N LEU A 58 5.29 17.15 9.22
CA LEU A 58 4.97 16.95 10.65
C LEU A 58 6.20 16.85 11.56
N HIS A 59 7.36 16.42 11.03
CA HIS A 59 8.55 16.28 11.86
C HIS A 59 9.73 17.19 11.49
N THR A 60 9.68 17.86 10.32
CA THR A 60 10.74 18.77 9.84
C THR A 60 10.28 20.19 9.58
N GLU A 61 8.96 20.43 9.59
CA GLU A 61 8.32 21.72 9.23
C GLU A 61 8.56 22.14 7.77
N THR A 62 9.01 21.22 6.92
CA THR A 62 9.33 21.45 5.50
C THR A 62 8.66 20.42 4.60
N GLN A 63 8.61 20.69 3.29
CA GLN A 63 8.27 19.66 2.29
C GLN A 63 9.52 18.84 1.98
N ALA A 64 9.35 17.53 1.80
CA ALA A 64 10.44 16.67 1.40
C ALA A 64 10.74 16.85 -0.10
N GLU A 65 12.00 17.03 -0.43
CA GLU A 65 12.49 16.68 -1.76
C GLU A 65 12.37 15.18 -1.99
N TYR A 66 12.13 14.78 -3.22
CA TYR A 66 12.03 13.36 -3.56
C TYR A 66 13.40 12.69 -3.54
N THR A 67 13.82 12.24 -2.38
CA THR A 67 15.01 11.42 -2.15
C THR A 67 14.67 10.11 -1.48
N SER A 68 15.48 9.07 -1.72
CA SER A 68 15.34 7.78 -1.05
C SER A 68 15.41 7.92 0.47
N GLN A 69 16.30 8.79 0.95
CA GLN A 69 16.50 9.00 2.38
C GLN A 69 15.27 9.64 3.03
N ASN A 70 14.69 10.69 2.44
CA ASN A 70 13.51 11.33 2.98
C ASN A 70 12.32 10.36 3.05
N PHE A 71 12.11 9.52 2.01
CA PHE A 71 11.06 8.50 2.06
C PHE A 71 11.26 7.52 3.21
N LEU A 72 12.49 7.05 3.42
CA LEU A 72 12.82 6.11 4.48
C LEU A 72 12.66 6.74 5.87
N ASP A 73 13.13 7.98 6.05
CA ASP A 73 13.01 8.70 7.31
C ASP A 73 11.54 9.00 7.67
N ASP A 74 10.73 9.40 6.69
CA ASP A 74 9.29 9.62 6.85
C ASP A 74 8.59 8.32 7.26
N LEU A 75 8.94 7.20 6.65
CA LEU A 75 8.35 5.90 6.98
C LEU A 75 8.75 5.44 8.38
N VAL A 76 10.03 5.61 8.75
CA VAL A 76 10.52 5.31 10.12
C VAL A 76 9.80 6.19 11.14
N TYR A 77 9.65 7.48 10.86
CA TYR A 77 8.92 8.40 11.74
C TYR A 77 7.46 7.96 11.91
N ALA A 78 6.75 7.68 10.81
CA ALA A 78 5.36 7.24 10.87
C ALA A 78 5.19 5.96 11.69
N ILE A 79 6.03 4.95 11.48
CA ILE A 79 5.97 3.70 12.23
C ILE A 79 6.27 3.92 13.72
N ARG A 80 7.27 4.72 14.05
CA ARG A 80 7.60 5.04 15.46
C ARG A 80 6.48 5.80 16.15
N SER A 81 5.88 6.77 15.47
CA SER A 81 4.77 7.57 16.02
C SER A 81 3.53 6.74 16.29
N CYS A 82 3.22 5.79 15.41
CA CYS A 82 2.06 4.89 15.57
C CYS A 82 2.35 3.71 16.51
N SER A 83 3.61 3.32 16.68
CA SER A 83 4.05 2.17 17.49
C SER A 83 3.22 0.90 17.26
N PRO A 84 3.01 0.45 16.01
CA PRO A 84 2.12 -0.65 15.71
C PRO A 84 2.74 -1.99 16.14
N SER A 85 1.89 -2.92 16.60
CA SER A 85 2.27 -4.32 16.80
C SER A 85 2.13 -5.17 15.52
N LEU A 86 1.38 -4.66 14.55
CA LEU A 86 1.08 -5.30 13.27
C LEU A 86 1.00 -4.25 12.17
N ILE A 87 1.63 -4.52 11.03
CA ILE A 87 1.55 -3.70 9.82
C ILE A 87 0.94 -4.54 8.70
N ALA A 88 -0.06 -4.00 8.00
CA ALA A 88 -0.50 -4.52 6.72
C ALA A 88 0.11 -3.67 5.60
N ALA A 89 0.80 -4.30 4.64
CA ALA A 89 1.53 -3.62 3.58
C ALA A 89 1.44 -4.37 2.24
N PRO A 90 1.74 -3.73 1.11
CA PRO A 90 1.89 -4.45 -0.15
C PRO A 90 2.96 -5.54 -0.08
N SER A 91 2.80 -6.62 -0.85
CA SER A 91 3.75 -7.72 -0.91
C SER A 91 4.90 -7.44 -1.87
N ILE A 92 6.08 -8.02 -1.60
CA ILE A 92 7.20 -8.06 -2.56
C ILE A 92 6.89 -8.89 -3.82
N PHE A 93 5.82 -9.67 -3.80
CA PHE A 93 5.34 -10.42 -4.96
C PHE A 93 4.41 -9.60 -5.84
N ASP A 94 4.02 -8.38 -5.43
CA ASP A 94 3.20 -7.50 -6.26
C ASP A 94 3.97 -7.03 -7.50
N LEU A 95 3.30 -7.03 -8.65
CA LEU A 95 3.91 -6.62 -9.93
C LEU A 95 3.90 -5.11 -10.15
N HIS A 96 3.09 -4.38 -9.41
CA HIS A 96 3.12 -2.93 -9.43
C HIS A 96 4.39 -2.42 -8.77
N GLY A 97 5.17 -1.63 -9.50
CA GLY A 97 6.51 -1.23 -9.04
C GLY A 97 6.51 -0.40 -7.76
N ASP A 98 5.53 0.49 -7.60
CA ASP A 98 5.45 1.31 -6.38
C ASP A 98 4.97 0.50 -5.18
N HIS A 99 4.11 -0.52 -5.36
CA HIS A 99 3.77 -1.48 -4.29
C HIS A 99 4.99 -2.27 -3.83
N TYR A 100 5.74 -2.81 -4.79
CA TYR A 100 6.98 -3.52 -4.51
C TYR A 100 8.00 -2.65 -3.77
N ALA A 101 8.18 -1.39 -4.23
CA ALA A 101 9.08 -0.45 -3.59
C ALA A 101 8.66 -0.11 -2.16
N CYS A 102 7.35 0.10 -1.91
CA CYS A 102 6.81 0.30 -0.57
C CYS A 102 7.17 -0.87 0.37
N ALA A 103 7.03 -2.12 -0.10
CA ALA A 103 7.41 -3.29 0.68
C ALA A 103 8.91 -3.29 1.02
N MET A 104 9.76 -2.98 0.04
CA MET A 104 11.21 -2.92 0.25
C MET A 104 11.63 -1.83 1.23
N TYR A 105 11.05 -0.63 1.12
CA TYR A 105 11.28 0.45 2.07
C TYR A 105 10.78 0.11 3.49
N LEU A 106 9.63 -0.59 3.59
CA LEU A 106 9.14 -1.07 4.88
C LEU A 106 10.17 -1.99 5.55
N TYR A 107 10.77 -2.92 4.80
CA TYR A 107 11.80 -3.81 5.35
C TYR A 107 13.04 -3.04 5.81
N ASP A 108 13.48 -2.04 5.03
CA ASP A 108 14.59 -1.19 5.43
C ASP A 108 14.25 -0.38 6.69
N ALA A 109 13.04 0.19 6.78
CA ALA A 109 12.58 0.91 7.97
C ALA A 109 12.51 0.02 9.22
N LEU A 110 12.01 -1.22 9.09
CA LEU A 110 11.93 -2.17 10.20
C LEU A 110 13.31 -2.60 10.71
N ARG A 111 14.31 -2.73 9.83
CA ARG A 111 15.70 -2.96 10.25
C ARG A 111 16.26 -1.78 11.05
N ILE A 112 15.96 -0.54 10.66
CA ILE A 112 16.37 0.67 11.40
C ILE A 112 15.68 0.76 12.76
N ILE A 113 14.37 0.41 12.80
CA ILE A 113 13.59 0.45 14.04
C ILE A 113 14.06 -0.62 15.01
N ASN A 114 14.52 -1.75 14.51
CA ASN A 114 15.04 -2.89 15.27
C ASN A 114 14.10 -3.32 16.41
N HIS A 115 12.80 -3.36 16.13
CA HIS A 115 11.76 -3.82 17.06
C HIS A 115 10.88 -4.86 16.33
N PRO A 116 10.52 -5.96 16.97
CA PRO A 116 9.72 -7.01 16.32
C PRO A 116 8.29 -6.53 16.04
N ILE A 117 8.00 -6.26 14.78
CA ILE A 117 6.67 -5.92 14.28
C ILE A 117 6.26 -7.00 13.28
N LYS A 118 5.06 -7.53 13.43
CA LYS A 118 4.51 -8.50 12.48
C LYS A 118 4.08 -7.79 11.21
N VAL A 119 4.36 -8.39 10.06
CA VAL A 119 3.92 -7.87 8.75
C VAL A 119 2.99 -8.88 8.09
N LEU A 120 1.82 -8.39 7.71
CA LEU A 120 0.85 -9.07 6.85
C LEU A 120 0.89 -8.42 5.47
N SER A 121 1.41 -9.13 4.48
CA SER A 121 1.50 -8.59 3.13
C SER A 121 0.28 -8.95 2.32
N TYR A 122 -0.30 -7.97 1.62
CA TYR A 122 -1.39 -8.17 0.69
C TYR A 122 -0.91 -8.02 -0.76
N LEU A 123 -1.66 -8.62 -1.68
CA LEU A 123 -1.33 -8.63 -3.10
C LEU A 123 -2.47 -8.00 -3.90
N ILE A 124 -2.13 -7.16 -4.85
CA ILE A 124 -3.09 -6.52 -5.76
C ILE A 124 -2.84 -6.95 -7.21
N HIS A 125 -1.60 -6.87 -7.69
CA HIS A 125 -1.26 -7.15 -9.08
C HIS A 125 -0.44 -8.43 -9.21
N THR A 126 -0.88 -9.33 -10.11
CA THR A 126 -0.22 -10.60 -10.41
C THR A 126 -0.06 -10.78 -11.91
N GLU A 127 0.71 -11.79 -12.33
CA GLU A 127 0.93 -12.11 -13.75
C GLU A 127 -0.37 -12.43 -14.52
N ASN A 128 -1.45 -12.78 -13.83
CA ASN A 128 -2.72 -13.20 -14.44
C ASN A 128 -3.91 -12.45 -13.81
N GLU A 129 -3.98 -11.16 -13.97
CA GLU A 129 -5.09 -10.33 -13.46
C GLU A 129 -6.46 -10.71 -14.04
N ASP A 130 -6.51 -11.33 -15.20
CA ASP A 130 -7.76 -11.87 -15.78
C ASP A 130 -8.29 -13.07 -14.99
N VAL A 131 -7.42 -13.77 -14.26
CA VAL A 131 -7.72 -15.00 -13.52
C VAL A 131 -7.74 -14.75 -12.02
N TRP A 132 -6.90 -13.84 -11.52
CA TRP A 132 -6.79 -13.52 -10.11
C TRP A 132 -6.94 -11.99 -9.90
N PRO A 133 -7.75 -11.56 -8.91
CA PRO A 133 -8.61 -12.40 -8.07
C PRO A 133 -9.78 -12.98 -8.87
N ASN A 134 -10.10 -14.24 -8.64
CA ASN A 134 -11.18 -14.91 -9.39
C ASN A 134 -12.52 -14.19 -9.17
N ARG A 135 -13.02 -13.51 -10.21
CA ARG A 135 -14.23 -12.68 -10.13
C ARG A 135 -15.50 -13.47 -9.82
N LYS A 136 -15.51 -14.77 -10.12
CA LYS A 136 -16.68 -15.65 -9.89
C LYS A 136 -16.69 -16.27 -8.48
N SER A 137 -15.62 -16.12 -7.70
CA SER A 137 -15.53 -16.62 -6.34
C SER A 137 -15.85 -15.53 -5.33
N ASP A 138 -16.59 -15.85 -4.29
CA ASP A 138 -16.86 -14.98 -3.15
C ASP A 138 -15.72 -15.00 -2.12
N ILE A 139 -14.72 -15.84 -2.31
CA ILE A 139 -13.60 -16.06 -1.41
C ILE A 139 -12.28 -15.87 -2.18
N PHE A 140 -11.33 -15.14 -1.57
CA PHE A 140 -9.96 -15.13 -2.04
C PHE A 140 -9.29 -16.48 -1.85
N GLN A 141 -8.55 -16.88 -2.88
CA GLN A 141 -7.59 -17.97 -2.85
C GLN A 141 -6.22 -17.44 -3.25
N PRO A 142 -5.11 -18.02 -2.78
CA PRO A 142 -3.79 -17.64 -3.24
C PRO A 142 -3.64 -17.74 -4.76
N PRO A 143 -2.82 -16.85 -5.38
CA PRO A 143 -2.42 -17.03 -6.76
C PRO A 143 -1.72 -18.39 -6.94
N LYS A 144 -1.91 -19.03 -8.10
CA LYS A 144 -1.41 -20.39 -8.36
C LYS A 144 0.09 -20.57 -8.12
N ASN A 145 0.87 -19.56 -8.50
CA ASN A 145 2.34 -19.53 -8.35
C ASN A 145 2.82 -19.25 -6.91
N LEU A 146 1.91 -18.90 -5.99
CA LEU A 146 2.23 -18.56 -4.60
C LEU A 146 1.53 -19.46 -3.57
N THR A 147 0.95 -20.58 -3.99
CA THR A 147 0.21 -21.49 -3.10
C THR A 147 1.07 -22.21 -2.04
N THR A 148 2.38 -22.23 -2.23
CA THR A 148 3.34 -22.86 -1.29
C THR A 148 3.68 -21.98 -0.09
N PHE A 149 3.31 -20.70 -0.13
CA PHE A 149 3.55 -19.78 0.97
C PHE A 149 2.47 -19.90 2.06
N HIS A 150 2.79 -19.37 3.25
CA HIS A 150 1.86 -19.37 4.37
C HIS A 150 0.87 -18.20 4.25
N TRP A 151 -0.39 -18.50 3.95
CA TRP A 151 -1.45 -17.52 3.79
C TRP A 151 -2.38 -17.50 5.00
N ILE A 152 -2.75 -16.29 5.43
CA ILE A 152 -3.72 -16.03 6.48
C ILE A 152 -5.02 -15.55 5.84
N TYR A 153 -6.12 -16.19 6.22
CA TYR A 153 -7.48 -15.83 5.82
C TYR A 153 -8.17 -15.10 6.96
N VAL A 154 -8.60 -13.87 6.72
CA VAL A 154 -9.39 -13.09 7.68
C VAL A 154 -10.80 -12.95 7.11
N TYR A 155 -11.75 -13.63 7.71
CA TYR A 155 -13.14 -13.65 7.24
C TYR A 155 -13.92 -12.45 7.79
N GLY A 156 -14.66 -11.77 6.92
CA GLY A 156 -15.62 -10.74 7.23
C GLY A 156 -17.06 -11.25 7.09
N ASN A 157 -17.99 -10.51 7.68
CA ASN A 157 -19.42 -10.72 7.49
C ASN A 157 -19.95 -9.96 6.25
N LYS A 158 -21.24 -10.07 5.96
CA LYS A 158 -21.86 -9.39 4.81
C LYS A 158 -21.76 -7.86 4.90
N GLU A 159 -21.82 -7.33 6.10
CA GLU A 159 -21.70 -5.89 6.39
C GLU A 159 -20.29 -5.39 6.04
N ALA A 160 -19.25 -6.14 6.38
CA ALA A 160 -17.88 -5.82 6.02
C ALA A 160 -17.66 -5.83 4.49
N VAL A 161 -18.21 -6.81 3.77
CA VAL A 161 -18.16 -6.86 2.29
C VAL A 161 -18.89 -5.66 1.69
N SER A 162 -20.06 -5.31 2.22
CA SER A 162 -20.83 -4.14 1.76
C SER A 162 -20.07 -2.84 2.03
N ALA A 163 -19.48 -2.67 3.21
CA ALA A 163 -18.68 -1.50 3.55
C ALA A 163 -17.46 -1.35 2.61
N LYS A 164 -16.79 -2.46 2.31
CA LYS A 164 -15.66 -2.47 1.36
C LYS A 164 -16.10 -2.07 -0.05
N ARG A 165 -17.24 -2.60 -0.54
CA ARG A 165 -17.79 -2.19 -1.84
C ARG A 165 -18.12 -0.70 -1.89
N ASN A 166 -18.76 -0.18 -0.85
CA ASN A 166 -19.08 1.24 -0.74
C ASN A 166 -17.81 2.11 -0.71
N ALA A 167 -16.77 1.69 0.00
CA ALA A 167 -15.49 2.36 0.03
C ALA A 167 -14.82 2.38 -1.36
N ILE A 168 -14.84 1.26 -2.08
CA ILE A 168 -14.32 1.19 -3.47
C ILE A 168 -15.09 2.14 -4.38
N SER A 169 -16.42 2.21 -4.28
CA SER A 169 -17.25 3.09 -5.11
C SER A 169 -16.97 4.57 -4.90
N ALA A 170 -16.44 4.95 -3.73
CA ALA A 170 -16.06 6.33 -3.43
C ALA A 170 -14.80 6.80 -4.21
N PHE A 171 -14.01 5.88 -4.74
CA PHE A 171 -12.87 6.19 -5.62
C PHE A 171 -13.33 6.34 -7.06
N SER A 172 -14.04 7.41 -7.38
CA SER A 172 -14.65 7.64 -8.68
C SER A 172 -13.66 7.64 -9.86
N SER A 173 -12.41 8.05 -9.63
CA SER A 173 -11.34 8.00 -10.64
C SER A 173 -10.86 6.57 -10.95
N GLN A 174 -11.03 5.63 -10.02
CA GLN A 174 -10.58 4.25 -10.13
C GLN A 174 -11.74 3.27 -10.44
N SER A 175 -12.99 3.71 -10.27
CA SER A 175 -14.19 2.90 -10.46
C SER A 175 -15.22 3.61 -11.33
N PRO A 176 -14.90 3.87 -12.62
CA PRO A 176 -15.77 4.64 -13.51
C PRO A 176 -17.09 3.91 -13.85
N SER A 177 -17.13 2.57 -13.72
CA SER A 177 -18.37 1.79 -13.81
C SER A 177 -18.29 0.55 -12.90
N ALA A 178 -19.40 0.25 -12.21
CA ALA A 178 -19.45 -0.86 -11.24
C ALA A 178 -19.17 -2.23 -11.89
N ASP A 179 -19.58 -2.44 -13.15
CA ASP A 179 -19.58 -3.77 -13.77
C ASP A 179 -18.19 -4.25 -14.24
N ASN A 180 -17.24 -3.34 -14.47
CA ASN A 180 -15.92 -3.67 -15.01
C ASN A 180 -14.74 -3.17 -14.15
N CYS A 181 -15.00 -2.65 -12.96
CA CYS A 181 -13.92 -2.18 -12.10
C CYS A 181 -13.15 -3.35 -11.48
N PHE A 182 -11.86 -3.41 -11.77
CA PHE A 182 -10.93 -4.39 -11.19
C PHE A 182 -11.01 -4.44 -9.65
N LEU A 183 -11.11 -3.27 -9.00
CA LEU A 183 -11.14 -3.18 -7.55
C LEU A 183 -12.35 -3.89 -6.91
N TYR A 184 -13.50 -3.98 -7.58
CA TYR A 184 -14.65 -4.72 -7.06
C TYR A 184 -14.40 -6.22 -6.94
N SER A 185 -13.45 -6.76 -7.70
CA SER A 185 -13.06 -8.17 -7.58
C SER A 185 -12.40 -8.48 -6.22
N PHE A 186 -11.97 -7.47 -5.47
CA PHE A 186 -11.41 -7.58 -4.13
C PHE A 186 -12.45 -7.51 -3.01
N ALA A 187 -13.71 -7.20 -3.31
CA ALA A 187 -14.78 -7.18 -2.31
C ALA A 187 -15.30 -8.60 -2.05
N LYS A 188 -14.52 -9.40 -1.32
CA LYS A 188 -14.75 -10.81 -1.00
C LYS A 188 -15.16 -10.98 0.46
N GLN A 189 -15.59 -12.21 0.82
CA GLN A 189 -15.94 -12.59 2.19
C GLN A 189 -14.73 -12.74 3.12
N ASN A 190 -13.52 -12.75 2.56
CA ASN A 190 -12.27 -12.77 3.32
C ASN A 190 -11.26 -11.79 2.74
N GLU A 191 -10.33 -11.37 3.59
CA GLU A 191 -9.05 -10.82 3.20
C GLU A 191 -8.00 -11.94 3.19
N LEU A 192 -6.98 -11.77 2.34
CA LEU A 192 -5.92 -12.75 2.18
C LEU A 192 -4.58 -12.06 2.37
N PHE A 193 -3.82 -12.54 3.35
CA PHE A 193 -2.50 -11.99 3.67
C PHE A 193 -1.45 -13.08 3.65
N LEU A 194 -0.26 -12.69 3.22
CA LEU A 194 0.95 -13.48 3.36
C LEU A 194 1.62 -13.13 4.68
N LEU A 195 1.92 -14.12 5.51
CA LEU A 195 2.73 -13.89 6.72
C LEU A 195 4.20 -13.87 6.33
N GLU A 196 4.81 -12.71 6.42
CA GLU A 196 6.23 -12.55 6.15
C GLU A 196 7.01 -12.43 7.47
N SER A 197 8.08 -13.23 7.58
CA SER A 197 9.03 -13.14 8.68
C SER A 197 10.20 -12.27 8.22
N ILE A 198 10.30 -11.07 8.74
CA ILE A 198 11.45 -10.19 8.50
C ILE A 198 12.51 -10.58 9.52
N GLN A 199 13.61 -11.15 9.03
CA GLN A 199 14.81 -11.46 9.81
C GLN A 199 15.79 -10.29 9.76
#